data_5ec0b4d88fd0fdfbd954b8e9d52e6b5d
#
_entry.id   5ec0b4d88fd0fdfbd954b8e9d52e6b5d
#
_cell.length_a   1.000
_cell.length_b   1.000
_cell.length_c   1.000
_cell.angle_alpha   90.00
_cell.angle_beta   90.00
_cell.angle_gamma   90.00
#
_symmetry.space_group_name_H-M   'P 1'
#
loop_
_entity.id
_entity.type
_entity.pdbx_description
1 polymer ?
#
loop_
_entity_poly.entity_id
_entity_poly.type
_entity_poly.pdbx_seq_one_letter_code
_entity_poly.pdbx_strand_id
1 'polypeptide(L)'
;MTGSPTHTAVLGPGRIGRQIALAFALGGARVYLVDIKDRPPGGAAAVFADARREIGRDLALMAEEGVIAAAEIAPALERMEEHLGLEGLEECGYIQEALPELVDLKREILGLVSSRVAPEAIIASTSSTISPKHMADAVRGDERFLVVHWLNPAHIIPLVEVVPGRATAPTVVERTVAFLETLGKVPVRCADSPGFIGPRMQALLMNEAVRLVEEGVATPEDVDRAFKAGMGFRYATVGIFEFIDWGGVDILHRASGFLAKALGDDRFRPARLVEEKIARNELGPKTGRGFFDYAGDRRETFETAKVRDLLRQLKRRRETT
;
A
#
# COMPACT_ATOMS: atom_id res chain seq x y z
N MET A 1 -25.03 -11.13 3.18
CA MET A 1 -25.08 -9.72 3.62
C MET A 1 -23.73 -9.10 3.28
N THR A 2 -23.71 -8.20 2.29
CA THR A 2 -22.48 -7.66 1.65
C THR A 2 -22.25 -6.19 2.04
N GLY A 3 -22.55 -5.81 3.28
CA GLY A 3 -22.29 -4.44 3.76
C GLY A 3 -20.84 -4.30 4.26
N SER A 4 -20.26 -3.10 4.08
CA SER A 4 -19.01 -2.74 4.73
C SER A 4 -19.15 -2.89 6.25
N PRO A 5 -18.09 -3.31 6.97
CA PRO A 5 -18.12 -3.42 8.41
C PRO A 5 -18.37 -2.04 9.03
N THR A 6 -19.42 -1.95 9.84
CA THR A 6 -19.78 -0.69 10.53
C THR A 6 -18.92 -0.43 11.75
N HIS A 7 -18.42 -1.50 12.39
CA HIS A 7 -17.50 -1.45 13.51
C HIS A 7 -16.19 -2.15 13.15
N THR A 8 -15.09 -1.46 13.37
CA THR A 8 -13.73 -1.92 13.07
C THR A 8 -12.83 -1.72 14.27
N ALA A 9 -11.74 -2.46 14.37
CA ALA A 9 -10.73 -2.21 15.37
C ALA A 9 -9.34 -2.15 14.73
N VAL A 10 -8.51 -1.23 15.23
CA VAL A 10 -7.09 -1.14 14.88
C VAL A 10 -6.26 -1.39 16.13
N LEU A 11 -5.51 -2.48 16.14
CA LEU A 11 -4.69 -2.90 17.28
C LEU A 11 -3.33 -2.23 17.22
N GLY A 12 -3.05 -1.36 18.17
CA GLY A 12 -1.81 -0.60 18.27
C GLY A 12 -1.97 0.88 17.89
N PRO A 13 -1.99 1.81 18.87
CA PRO A 13 -2.12 3.26 18.65
C PRO A 13 -0.79 3.91 18.22
N GLY A 14 0.09 3.13 17.58
CA GLY A 14 1.33 3.61 17.00
C GLY A 14 1.11 4.43 15.73
N ARG A 15 2.23 4.89 15.11
CA ARG A 15 2.18 5.74 13.92
C ARG A 15 1.30 5.17 12.79
N ILE A 16 1.47 3.91 12.42
CA ILE A 16 0.68 3.28 11.36
C ILE A 16 -0.75 3.03 11.81
N GLY A 17 -0.96 2.51 13.02
CA GLY A 17 -2.31 2.19 13.50
C GLY A 17 -3.22 3.40 13.57
N ARG A 18 -2.73 4.54 14.10
CA ARG A 18 -3.54 5.79 14.15
C ARG A 18 -3.88 6.32 12.75
N GLN A 19 -2.99 6.16 11.76
CA GLN A 19 -3.24 6.57 10.39
C GLN A 19 -4.27 5.65 9.69
N ILE A 20 -4.23 4.35 9.98
CA ILE A 20 -5.24 3.41 9.49
C ILE A 20 -6.59 3.70 10.15
N ALA A 21 -6.62 3.94 11.47
CA ALA A 21 -7.83 4.31 12.18
C ALA A 21 -8.44 5.61 11.61
N LEU A 22 -7.61 6.61 11.28
CA LEU A 22 -8.03 7.83 10.60
C LEU A 22 -8.64 7.52 9.22
N ALA A 23 -8.01 6.66 8.41
CA ALA A 23 -8.56 6.26 7.11
C ALA A 23 -9.92 5.57 7.24
N PHE A 24 -10.10 4.70 8.24
CA PHE A 24 -11.38 4.04 8.51
C PHE A 24 -12.46 5.05 8.94
N ALA A 25 -12.12 5.96 9.84
CA ALA A 25 -13.05 6.98 10.33
C ALA A 25 -13.49 7.96 9.23
N LEU A 26 -12.58 8.38 8.35
CA LEU A 26 -12.91 9.20 7.18
C LEU A 26 -13.81 8.43 6.19
N GLY A 27 -13.61 7.12 6.05
CA GLY A 27 -14.48 6.25 5.26
C GLY A 27 -15.83 5.94 5.89
N GLY A 28 -16.13 6.51 7.08
CA GLY A 28 -17.42 6.41 7.75
C GLY A 28 -17.57 5.23 8.73
N ALA A 29 -16.54 4.40 8.93
CA ALA A 29 -16.57 3.32 9.90
C ALA A 29 -16.38 3.82 11.34
N ARG A 30 -17.04 3.19 12.32
CA ARG A 30 -16.67 3.31 13.73
C ARG A 30 -15.39 2.52 13.98
N VAL A 31 -14.46 3.11 14.74
CA VAL A 31 -13.11 2.56 14.92
C VAL A 31 -12.73 2.52 16.39
N TYR A 32 -12.48 1.34 16.90
CA TYR A 32 -11.74 1.19 18.15
C TYR A 32 -10.24 1.27 17.87
N LEU A 33 -9.61 2.34 18.37
CA LEU A 33 -8.14 2.43 18.41
C LEU A 33 -7.66 1.77 19.70
N VAL A 34 -7.08 0.58 19.59
CA VAL A 34 -6.88 -0.35 20.69
C VAL A 34 -5.44 -0.30 21.19
N ASP A 35 -5.23 -0.03 22.48
CA ASP A 35 -3.96 -0.28 23.15
C ASP A 35 -4.04 -1.59 23.94
N ILE A 36 -3.22 -2.54 23.56
CA ILE A 36 -3.17 -3.89 24.16
C ILE A 36 -2.08 -4.04 25.23
N LYS A 37 -1.25 -3.00 25.42
CA LYS A 37 -0.14 -3.08 26.34
C LYS A 37 -0.62 -2.85 27.76
N ASP A 38 -0.14 -3.68 28.69
CA ASP A 38 -0.18 -3.33 30.10
C ASP A 38 0.75 -2.15 30.35
N ARG A 39 0.17 -1.04 30.83
CA ARG A 39 0.88 0.22 31.03
C ARG A 39 0.80 0.65 32.49
N PRO A 40 1.81 1.40 32.99
CA PRO A 40 1.72 2.01 34.29
C PRO A 40 0.55 3.03 34.34
N PRO A 41 0.06 3.38 35.53
CA PRO A 41 -1.02 4.34 35.69
C PRO A 41 -0.80 5.63 34.87
N GLY A 42 -1.80 6.04 34.09
CA GLY A 42 -1.72 7.19 33.18
C GLY A 42 -1.00 6.94 31.84
N GLY A 43 -0.30 5.84 31.67
CA GLY A 43 0.48 5.54 30.46
C GLY A 43 -0.39 5.36 29.23
N ALA A 44 -1.54 4.69 29.33
CA ALA A 44 -2.49 4.56 28.23
C ALA A 44 -3.11 5.92 27.83
N ALA A 45 -3.51 6.72 28.80
CA ALA A 45 -4.04 8.07 28.55
C ALA A 45 -3.05 8.96 27.80
N ALA A 46 -1.76 8.88 28.14
CA ALA A 46 -0.70 9.63 27.45
C ALA A 46 -0.56 9.18 25.98
N VAL A 47 -0.62 7.86 25.71
CA VAL A 47 -0.54 7.33 24.33
C VAL A 47 -1.74 7.75 23.49
N PHE A 48 -2.94 7.71 24.04
CA PHE A 48 -4.14 8.14 23.33
C PHE A 48 -4.17 9.67 23.13
N ALA A 49 -3.71 10.44 24.11
CA ALA A 49 -3.56 11.89 23.95
C ALA A 49 -2.57 12.24 22.82
N ASP A 50 -1.46 11.50 22.72
CA ASP A 50 -0.52 11.62 21.60
C ASP A 50 -1.16 11.27 20.26
N ALA A 51 -1.88 10.14 20.19
CA ALA A 51 -2.60 9.72 19.01
C ALA A 51 -3.62 10.76 18.55
N ARG A 52 -4.45 11.27 19.45
CA ARG A 52 -5.43 12.34 19.17
C ARG A 52 -4.78 13.61 18.64
N ARG A 53 -3.67 14.05 19.23
CA ARG A 53 -2.95 15.24 18.78
C ARG A 53 -2.46 15.08 17.35
N GLU A 54 -1.85 13.95 17.04
CA GLU A 54 -1.31 13.69 15.70
C GLU A 54 -2.42 13.50 14.65
N ILE A 55 -3.50 12.79 14.99
CA ILE A 55 -4.68 12.66 14.13
C ILE A 55 -5.34 14.03 13.87
N GLY A 56 -5.49 14.85 14.91
CA GLY A 56 -6.02 16.19 14.77
C GLY A 56 -5.18 17.09 13.88
N ARG A 57 -3.85 16.97 13.98
CA ARG A 57 -2.92 17.67 13.08
C ARG A 57 -3.08 17.19 11.63
N ASP A 58 -3.13 15.89 11.40
CA ASP A 58 -3.26 15.32 10.05
C ASP A 58 -4.60 15.73 9.41
N LEU A 59 -5.70 15.72 10.17
CA LEU A 59 -7.02 16.20 9.72
C LEU A 59 -7.00 17.71 9.39
N ALA A 60 -6.36 18.51 10.21
CA ALA A 60 -6.25 19.95 9.96
C ALA A 60 -5.49 20.25 8.67
N LEU A 61 -4.36 19.58 8.44
CA LEU A 61 -3.59 19.68 7.20
C LEU A 61 -4.38 19.21 5.98
N MET A 62 -5.12 18.09 6.09
CA MET A 62 -5.96 17.60 4.99
C MET A 62 -7.08 18.60 4.64
N ALA A 63 -7.64 19.30 5.63
CA ALA A 63 -8.65 20.33 5.38
C ALA A 63 -8.03 21.61 4.81
N GLU A 64 -6.85 22.02 5.26
CA GLU A 64 -6.10 23.18 4.74
C GLU A 64 -5.74 22.97 3.26
N GLU A 65 -5.31 21.77 2.89
CA GLU A 65 -5.00 21.38 1.51
C GLU A 65 -6.25 21.03 0.67
N GLY A 66 -7.45 21.14 1.22
CA GLY A 66 -8.71 20.87 0.53
C GLY A 66 -8.94 19.40 0.16
N VAL A 67 -8.26 18.47 0.82
CA VAL A 67 -8.44 17.02 0.64
C VAL A 67 -9.74 16.53 1.27
N ILE A 68 -10.12 17.16 2.39
CA ILE A 68 -11.41 16.98 3.08
C ILE A 68 -12.04 18.34 3.35
N ALA A 69 -13.36 18.38 3.56
CA ALA A 69 -13.99 19.58 4.05
C ALA A 69 -13.74 19.74 5.55
N ALA A 70 -13.56 20.97 6.05
CA ALA A 70 -13.38 21.22 7.48
C ALA A 70 -14.53 20.66 8.35
N ALA A 71 -15.73 20.58 7.79
CA ALA A 71 -16.90 19.99 8.46
C ALA A 71 -16.79 18.46 8.67
N GLU A 72 -15.86 17.76 8.00
CA GLU A 72 -15.63 16.31 8.16
C GLU A 72 -14.72 15.98 9.34
N ILE A 73 -14.00 16.98 9.90
CA ILE A 73 -13.05 16.77 11.02
C ILE A 73 -13.77 16.22 12.26
N ALA A 74 -14.78 16.92 12.75
CA ALA A 74 -15.49 16.52 13.96
C ALA A 74 -16.17 15.15 13.81
N PRO A 75 -16.93 14.86 12.73
CA PRO A 75 -17.49 13.52 12.52
C PRO A 75 -16.44 12.40 12.41
N ALA A 76 -15.27 12.66 11.85
CA ALA A 76 -14.20 11.67 11.82
C ALA A 76 -13.65 11.34 13.20
N LEU A 77 -13.44 12.37 14.04
CA LEU A 77 -13.00 12.19 15.43
C LEU A 77 -14.05 11.47 16.29
N GLU A 78 -15.35 11.79 16.11
CA GLU A 78 -16.46 11.15 16.84
C GLU A 78 -16.62 9.66 16.53
N ARG A 79 -16.15 9.19 15.35
CA ARG A 79 -16.15 7.77 14.99
C ARG A 79 -15.00 6.98 15.62
N MET A 80 -14.05 7.65 16.26
CA MET A 80 -12.86 7.00 16.83
C MET A 80 -12.98 6.91 18.33
N GLU A 81 -12.97 5.69 18.86
CA GLU A 81 -13.04 5.39 20.27
C GLU A 81 -11.72 4.79 20.76
N GLU A 82 -11.22 5.31 21.90
CA GLU A 82 -10.06 4.74 22.59
C GLU A 82 -10.46 3.47 23.32
N HIS A 83 -9.70 2.42 23.14
CA HIS A 83 -10.04 1.13 23.70
C HIS A 83 -8.83 0.47 24.37
N LEU A 84 -9.02 -0.09 25.55
CA LEU A 84 -7.98 -0.81 26.29
C LEU A 84 -8.24 -2.32 26.27
N GLY A 85 -7.23 -3.08 25.91
CA GLY A 85 -7.33 -4.53 25.86
C GLY A 85 -8.15 -5.05 24.68
N LEU A 86 -8.57 -6.30 24.77
CA LEU A 86 -9.27 -7.00 23.67
C LEU A 86 -10.74 -7.31 23.98
N GLU A 87 -11.25 -6.88 25.14
CA GLU A 87 -12.65 -7.07 25.52
C GLU A 87 -13.53 -6.09 24.76
N GLY A 88 -14.72 -6.50 24.35
CA GLY A 88 -15.65 -5.61 23.60
C GLY A 88 -15.38 -5.54 22.10
N LEU A 89 -14.44 -6.32 21.56
CA LEU A 89 -14.18 -6.38 20.11
C LEU A 89 -15.11 -7.35 19.38
N GLU A 90 -16.04 -8.00 20.07
CA GLU A 90 -16.93 -9.04 19.54
C GLU A 90 -17.84 -8.50 18.43
N GLU A 91 -18.16 -7.21 18.46
CA GLU A 91 -19.01 -6.53 17.46
C GLU A 91 -18.23 -6.07 16.21
N CYS A 92 -16.89 -6.12 16.26
CA CYS A 92 -16.07 -5.68 15.15
C CYS A 92 -16.09 -6.68 13.99
N GLY A 93 -16.53 -6.24 12.82
CA GLY A 93 -16.50 -7.04 11.60
C GLY A 93 -15.15 -7.05 10.87
N TYR A 94 -14.24 -6.16 11.26
CA TYR A 94 -12.90 -6.07 10.68
C TYR A 94 -11.89 -5.64 11.73
N ILE A 95 -10.84 -6.42 11.88
CA ILE A 95 -9.72 -6.14 12.79
C ILE A 95 -8.45 -5.91 11.98
N GLN A 96 -7.80 -4.78 12.17
CA GLN A 96 -6.49 -4.48 11.60
C GLN A 96 -5.41 -4.51 12.68
N GLU A 97 -4.55 -5.49 12.66
CA GLU A 97 -3.38 -5.54 13.52
C GLU A 97 -2.29 -4.60 12.99
N ALA A 98 -1.80 -3.69 13.83
CA ALA A 98 -0.74 -2.71 13.54
C ALA A 98 0.30 -2.64 14.66
N LEU A 99 0.67 -3.79 15.20
CA LEU A 99 1.64 -3.97 16.28
C LEU A 99 3.08 -3.99 15.74
N PRO A 100 4.09 -3.92 16.64
CA PRO A 100 5.49 -4.07 16.25
C PRO A 100 5.76 -5.35 15.45
N GLU A 101 6.75 -5.31 14.57
CA GLU A 101 7.09 -6.37 13.62
C GLU A 101 7.84 -7.53 14.33
N LEU A 102 7.17 -8.14 15.31
CA LEU A 102 7.63 -9.26 16.11
C LEU A 102 6.68 -10.44 15.93
N VAL A 103 7.18 -11.53 15.32
CA VAL A 103 6.36 -12.70 14.94
C VAL A 103 5.60 -13.26 16.15
N ASP A 104 6.28 -13.49 17.26
CA ASP A 104 5.67 -14.11 18.45
C ASP A 104 4.57 -13.23 19.05
N LEU A 105 4.79 -11.91 19.15
CA LEU A 105 3.78 -10.96 19.60
C LEU A 105 2.54 -10.96 18.69
N LYS A 106 2.77 -10.91 17.37
CA LYS A 106 1.65 -10.93 16.41
C LYS A 106 0.87 -12.23 16.49
N ARG A 107 1.54 -13.38 16.57
CA ARG A 107 0.91 -14.70 16.73
C ARG A 107 0.06 -14.77 17.99
N GLU A 108 0.62 -14.35 19.14
CA GLU A 108 -0.08 -14.33 20.41
C GLU A 108 -1.37 -13.48 20.31
N ILE A 109 -1.25 -12.24 19.87
CA ILE A 109 -2.38 -11.30 19.83
C ILE A 109 -3.42 -11.72 18.79
N LEU A 110 -3.00 -12.17 17.60
CA LEU A 110 -3.91 -12.68 16.58
C LEU A 110 -4.69 -13.91 17.07
N GLY A 111 -4.04 -14.80 17.80
CA GLY A 111 -4.69 -15.95 18.44
C GLY A 111 -5.75 -15.53 19.47
N LEU A 112 -5.41 -14.59 20.35
CA LEU A 112 -6.33 -14.06 21.35
C LEU A 112 -7.53 -13.33 20.70
N VAL A 113 -7.29 -12.48 19.72
CA VAL A 113 -8.33 -11.74 18.99
C VAL A 113 -9.25 -12.71 18.26
N SER A 114 -8.68 -13.67 17.53
CA SER A 114 -9.47 -14.62 16.74
C SER A 114 -10.40 -15.50 17.57
N SER A 115 -10.09 -15.67 18.85
CA SER A 115 -10.95 -16.41 19.78
C SER A 115 -12.13 -15.60 20.34
N ARG A 116 -12.09 -14.26 20.20
CA ARG A 116 -13.09 -13.33 20.75
C ARG A 116 -14.05 -12.79 19.73
N VAL A 117 -13.52 -12.37 18.55
CA VAL A 117 -14.34 -11.76 17.50
C VAL A 117 -15.23 -12.77 16.79
N ALA A 118 -16.34 -12.31 16.23
CA ALA A 118 -17.29 -13.15 15.49
C ALA A 118 -16.58 -13.99 14.41
N PRO A 119 -17.06 -15.22 14.12
CA PRO A 119 -16.45 -16.08 13.09
C PRO A 119 -16.38 -15.43 11.70
N GLU A 120 -17.30 -14.51 11.39
CA GLU A 120 -17.39 -13.80 10.11
C GLU A 120 -16.48 -12.58 10.04
N ALA A 121 -15.88 -12.14 11.17
CA ALA A 121 -15.01 -11.00 11.21
C ALA A 121 -13.70 -11.27 10.44
N ILE A 122 -13.29 -10.32 9.64
CA ILE A 122 -12.02 -10.37 8.93
C ILE A 122 -10.90 -9.96 9.89
N ILE A 123 -9.82 -10.72 9.90
CA ILE A 123 -8.62 -10.43 10.69
C ILE A 123 -7.48 -10.14 9.73
N ALA A 124 -6.91 -8.94 9.81
CA ALA A 124 -5.85 -8.47 8.93
C ALA A 124 -4.62 -8.05 9.72
N SER A 125 -3.43 -8.32 9.20
CA SER A 125 -2.18 -7.77 9.72
C SER A 125 -1.59 -6.76 8.74
N THR A 126 -1.01 -5.66 9.26
CA THR A 126 -0.29 -4.67 8.40
C THR A 126 1.20 -4.99 8.26
N SER A 127 1.62 -6.21 8.57
CA SER A 127 3.03 -6.59 8.43
C SER A 127 3.56 -6.32 7.03
N SER A 128 4.76 -5.74 6.97
CA SER A 128 5.47 -5.45 5.72
C SER A 128 6.45 -6.56 5.31
N THR A 129 6.89 -7.37 6.28
CA THR A 129 7.95 -8.36 6.07
C THR A 129 7.59 -9.77 6.51
N ILE A 130 6.67 -9.90 7.49
CA ILE A 130 6.22 -11.20 7.98
C ILE A 130 5.10 -11.70 7.08
N SER A 131 5.38 -12.76 6.34
CA SER A 131 4.42 -13.44 5.48
C SER A 131 3.23 -14.00 6.26
N PRO A 132 2.00 -14.01 5.68
CA PRO A 132 0.83 -14.66 6.28
C PRO A 132 1.09 -16.06 6.81
N LYS A 133 1.93 -16.86 6.14
CA LYS A 133 2.26 -18.24 6.52
C LYS A 133 2.89 -18.36 7.91
N HIS A 134 3.49 -17.30 8.44
CA HIS A 134 4.12 -17.31 9.76
C HIS A 134 3.15 -16.93 10.89
N MET A 135 1.95 -16.49 10.54
CA MET A 135 0.95 -16.00 11.50
C MET A 135 -0.38 -16.74 11.43
N ALA A 136 -0.74 -17.28 10.26
CA ALA A 136 -2.06 -17.82 9.98
C ALA A 136 -2.47 -18.96 10.92
N ASP A 137 -1.55 -19.88 11.22
CA ASP A 137 -1.79 -21.03 12.11
C ASP A 137 -2.06 -20.66 13.58
N ALA A 138 -1.77 -19.42 13.98
CA ALA A 138 -2.14 -18.89 15.29
C ALA A 138 -3.59 -18.34 15.29
N VAL A 139 -4.18 -18.08 14.14
CA VAL A 139 -5.53 -17.53 14.02
C VAL A 139 -6.56 -18.65 14.03
N ARG A 140 -7.50 -18.60 14.96
CA ARG A 140 -8.65 -19.50 14.95
C ARG A 140 -9.57 -19.14 13.76
N GLY A 141 -9.71 -20.07 12.80
CA GLY A 141 -10.38 -19.81 11.53
C GLY A 141 -9.47 -19.00 10.59
N ASP A 142 -8.35 -19.58 10.18
CA ASP A 142 -7.32 -18.95 9.36
C ASP A 142 -7.80 -18.64 7.92
N GLU A 143 -8.95 -19.20 7.52
CA GLU A 143 -9.63 -18.84 6.26
C GLU A 143 -10.11 -17.38 6.23
N ARG A 144 -10.22 -16.71 7.39
CA ARG A 144 -10.60 -15.28 7.51
C ARG A 144 -9.41 -14.36 7.77
N PHE A 145 -8.18 -14.88 7.73
CA PHE A 145 -6.95 -14.13 7.96
C PHE A 145 -6.21 -13.81 6.67
N LEU A 146 -5.68 -12.59 6.58
CA LEU A 146 -4.81 -12.16 5.49
C LEU A 146 -3.86 -11.05 5.96
N VAL A 147 -2.82 -10.75 5.17
CA VAL A 147 -2.07 -9.51 5.35
C VAL A 147 -2.70 -8.43 4.47
N VAL A 148 -2.92 -7.28 5.08
CA VAL A 148 -3.38 -6.04 4.42
C VAL A 148 -2.34 -4.98 4.73
N HIS A 149 -1.40 -4.85 3.80
CA HIS A 149 -0.21 -4.02 3.99
C HIS A 149 -0.49 -2.59 3.55
N TRP A 150 -0.42 -1.67 4.51
CA TRP A 150 -0.61 -0.24 4.32
C TRP A 150 0.73 0.46 4.17
N LEU A 151 0.85 1.33 3.19
CA LEU A 151 2.06 2.14 3.00
C LEU A 151 1.97 3.44 3.82
N ASN A 152 3.08 3.81 4.46
CA ASN A 152 3.15 5.05 5.25
C ASN A 152 3.36 6.29 4.34
N PRO A 153 2.58 7.39 4.53
CA PRO A 153 1.49 7.62 5.50
C PRO A 153 0.18 6.94 5.06
N ALA A 154 -0.37 6.05 5.91
CA ALA A 154 -1.47 5.17 5.55
C ALA A 154 -2.79 5.89 5.20
N HIS A 155 -3.08 7.04 5.81
CA HIS A 155 -4.26 7.85 5.51
C HIS A 155 -4.14 8.58 4.16
N ILE A 156 -2.92 8.86 3.68
CA ILE A 156 -2.66 9.60 2.43
C ILE A 156 -2.42 8.64 1.26
N ILE A 157 -1.51 7.67 1.40
CA ILE A 157 -1.13 6.77 0.30
C ILE A 157 -2.33 5.91 -0.12
N PRO A 158 -2.73 5.92 -1.41
CA PRO A 158 -3.88 5.14 -1.86
C PRO A 158 -3.61 3.63 -1.87
N LEU A 159 -2.39 3.20 -2.20
CA LEU A 159 -2.06 1.79 -2.35
C LEU A 159 -2.20 1.03 -1.04
N VAL A 160 -2.93 -0.09 -1.09
CA VAL A 160 -2.98 -1.11 -0.04
C VAL A 160 -2.80 -2.48 -0.68
N GLU A 161 -1.80 -3.23 -0.26
CA GLU A 161 -1.53 -4.56 -0.78
C GLU A 161 -2.33 -5.61 0.01
N VAL A 162 -3.10 -6.41 -0.71
CA VAL A 162 -3.94 -7.48 -0.14
C VAL A 162 -3.26 -8.81 -0.44
N VAL A 163 -2.75 -9.45 0.61
CA VAL A 163 -1.92 -10.65 0.52
C VAL A 163 -2.61 -11.81 1.25
N PRO A 164 -3.36 -12.65 0.54
CA PRO A 164 -4.00 -13.81 1.14
C PRO A 164 -2.95 -14.84 1.59
N GLY A 165 -3.22 -15.49 2.71
CA GLY A 165 -2.53 -16.71 3.10
C GLY A 165 -3.07 -17.94 2.34
N ARG A 166 -2.47 -19.11 2.59
CA ARG A 166 -2.85 -20.35 1.91
C ARG A 166 -4.31 -20.78 2.16
N ALA A 167 -4.80 -20.56 3.37
CA ALA A 167 -6.17 -20.92 3.76
C ALA A 167 -7.19 -19.81 3.53
N THR A 168 -6.75 -18.58 3.26
CA THR A 168 -7.65 -17.42 3.14
C THR A 168 -8.75 -17.67 2.10
N ALA A 169 -10.00 -17.57 2.53
CA ALA A 169 -11.12 -17.77 1.64
C ALA A 169 -11.22 -16.66 0.57
N PRO A 170 -11.51 -16.97 -0.69
CA PRO A 170 -11.67 -15.97 -1.75
C PRO A 170 -12.68 -14.87 -1.40
N THR A 171 -13.78 -15.21 -0.72
CA THR A 171 -14.80 -14.27 -0.26
C THR A 171 -14.27 -13.27 0.77
N VAL A 172 -13.30 -13.65 1.60
CA VAL A 172 -12.63 -12.75 2.56
C VAL A 172 -11.78 -11.74 1.79
N VAL A 173 -11.05 -12.17 0.77
CA VAL A 173 -10.27 -11.27 -0.11
C VAL A 173 -11.19 -10.28 -0.81
N GLU A 174 -12.31 -10.75 -1.37
CA GLU A 174 -13.30 -9.90 -2.06
C GLU A 174 -13.91 -8.85 -1.11
N ARG A 175 -14.35 -9.28 0.08
CA ARG A 175 -14.89 -8.38 1.10
C ARG A 175 -13.86 -7.35 1.57
N THR A 176 -12.60 -7.76 1.74
CA THR A 176 -11.50 -6.85 2.11
C THR A 176 -11.26 -5.80 1.01
N VAL A 177 -11.17 -6.23 -0.25
CA VAL A 177 -11.02 -5.31 -1.40
C VAL A 177 -12.16 -4.31 -1.44
N ALA A 178 -13.41 -4.78 -1.39
CA ALA A 178 -14.59 -3.92 -1.42
C ALA A 178 -14.59 -2.92 -0.25
N PHE A 179 -14.23 -3.35 0.96
CA PHE A 179 -14.12 -2.46 2.11
C PHE A 179 -13.06 -1.38 1.89
N LEU A 180 -11.86 -1.73 1.44
CA LEU A 180 -10.78 -0.77 1.18
C LEU A 180 -11.15 0.24 0.10
N GLU A 181 -11.87 -0.17 -0.93
CA GLU A 181 -12.40 0.72 -1.98
C GLU A 181 -13.38 1.75 -1.41
N THR A 182 -14.22 1.40 -0.44
CA THR A 182 -15.10 2.38 0.23
C THR A 182 -14.33 3.44 1.02
N LEU A 183 -13.09 3.15 1.39
CA LEU A 183 -12.19 4.10 2.06
C LEU A 183 -11.40 4.98 1.06
N GLY A 184 -11.70 4.90 -0.23
CA GLY A 184 -10.95 5.59 -1.29
C GLY A 184 -9.54 5.03 -1.53
N LYS A 185 -9.26 3.79 -1.08
CA LYS A 185 -7.99 3.12 -1.32
C LYS A 185 -7.99 2.38 -2.65
N VAL A 186 -6.80 2.04 -3.11
CA VAL A 186 -6.54 1.23 -4.30
C VAL A 186 -5.97 -0.11 -3.83
N PRO A 187 -6.81 -1.09 -3.53
CA PRO A 187 -6.35 -2.40 -3.10
C PRO A 187 -5.76 -3.18 -4.28
N VAL A 188 -4.55 -3.71 -4.08
CA VAL A 188 -3.85 -4.52 -5.07
C VAL A 188 -3.62 -5.91 -4.49
N ARG A 189 -4.20 -6.92 -5.13
CA ARG A 189 -4.00 -8.32 -4.75
C ARG A 189 -2.61 -8.78 -5.19
N CYS A 190 -1.85 -9.37 -4.30
CA CYS A 190 -0.56 -9.98 -4.63
C CYS A 190 -0.37 -11.31 -3.88
N ALA A 191 0.44 -12.16 -4.46
CA ALA A 191 0.81 -13.42 -3.81
C ALA A 191 1.71 -13.17 -2.60
N ASP A 192 1.70 -14.13 -1.66
CA ASP A 192 2.66 -14.19 -0.56
C ASP A 192 4.08 -14.37 -1.11
N SER A 193 4.82 -13.29 -1.14
CA SER A 193 6.21 -13.23 -1.59
C SER A 193 6.98 -12.21 -0.76
N PRO A 194 8.27 -12.45 -0.43
CA PRO A 194 9.06 -11.50 0.36
C PRO A 194 9.02 -10.08 -0.22
N GLY A 195 8.57 -9.13 0.61
CA GLY A 195 8.47 -7.71 0.25
C GLY A 195 7.32 -7.36 -0.71
N PHE A 196 6.39 -8.27 -0.96
CA PHE A 196 5.21 -8.07 -1.82
C PHE A 196 5.56 -7.33 -3.13
N ILE A 197 4.83 -6.28 -3.50
CA ILE A 197 5.15 -5.42 -4.66
C ILE A 197 5.88 -4.15 -4.19
N GLY A 198 5.24 -3.38 -3.29
CA GLY A 198 5.72 -2.06 -2.88
C GLY A 198 7.07 -2.09 -2.21
N PRO A 199 7.25 -2.74 -1.05
CA PRO A 199 8.53 -2.80 -0.35
C PRO A 199 9.66 -3.38 -1.19
N ARG A 200 9.38 -4.41 -2.03
CA ARG A 200 10.39 -5.03 -2.90
C ARG A 200 10.91 -4.06 -3.96
N MET A 201 10.01 -3.36 -4.65
CA MET A 201 10.38 -2.36 -5.65
C MET A 201 11.06 -1.15 -5.01
N GLN A 202 10.55 -0.71 -3.86
CA GLN A 202 11.09 0.42 -3.12
C GLN A 202 12.51 0.15 -2.63
N ALA A 203 12.77 -1.03 -2.07
CA ALA A 203 14.12 -1.41 -1.62
C ALA A 203 15.12 -1.41 -2.77
N LEU A 204 14.75 -1.95 -3.95
CA LEU A 204 15.61 -1.95 -5.13
C LEU A 204 15.96 -0.51 -5.56
N LEU A 205 14.93 0.34 -5.68
CA LEU A 205 15.09 1.74 -6.10
C LEU A 205 15.94 2.56 -5.12
N MET A 206 15.68 2.42 -3.81
CA MET A 206 16.43 3.15 -2.78
C MET A 206 17.91 2.73 -2.75
N ASN A 207 18.20 1.43 -2.85
CA ASN A 207 19.57 0.97 -2.89
C ASN A 207 20.29 1.45 -4.14
N GLU A 208 19.60 1.50 -5.29
CA GLU A 208 20.20 2.04 -6.51
C GLU A 208 20.50 3.53 -6.38
N ALA A 209 19.62 4.32 -5.78
CA ALA A 209 19.85 5.73 -5.51
C ALA A 209 21.10 5.96 -4.62
N VAL A 210 21.30 5.11 -3.60
CA VAL A 210 22.50 5.16 -2.75
C VAL A 210 23.76 4.82 -3.54
N ARG A 211 23.73 3.78 -4.40
CA ARG A 211 24.86 3.39 -5.24
C ARG A 211 25.29 4.50 -6.20
N LEU A 212 24.36 5.22 -6.81
CA LEU A 212 24.68 6.38 -7.66
C LEU A 212 25.50 7.44 -6.92
N VAL A 213 25.24 7.64 -5.63
CA VAL A 213 26.02 8.56 -4.78
C VAL A 213 27.38 7.95 -4.42
N GLU A 214 27.44 6.68 -4.03
CA GLU A 214 28.69 5.96 -3.72
C GLU A 214 29.66 5.91 -4.92
N GLU A 215 29.12 5.77 -6.13
CA GLU A 215 29.85 5.75 -7.39
C GLU A 215 30.24 7.17 -7.88
N GLY A 216 29.82 8.22 -7.18
CA GLY A 216 30.10 9.60 -7.55
C GLY A 216 29.37 10.09 -8.80
N VAL A 217 28.30 9.44 -9.20
CA VAL A 217 27.49 9.83 -10.38
C VAL A 217 26.76 11.14 -10.13
N ALA A 218 26.20 11.34 -8.92
CA ALA A 218 25.48 12.55 -8.54
C ALA A 218 25.45 12.74 -7.01
N THR A 219 25.09 13.96 -6.56
CA THR A 219 24.78 14.21 -5.15
C THR A 219 23.42 13.66 -4.75
N PRO A 220 23.13 13.42 -3.46
CA PRO A 220 21.79 13.03 -3.00
C PRO A 220 20.70 13.99 -3.47
N GLU A 221 20.98 15.31 -3.46
CA GLU A 221 20.06 16.35 -3.89
C GLU A 221 19.73 16.26 -5.38
N ASP A 222 20.72 15.93 -6.21
CA ASP A 222 20.55 15.78 -7.66
C ASP A 222 19.83 14.48 -8.01
N VAL A 223 20.10 13.37 -7.30
CA VAL A 223 19.36 12.12 -7.43
C VAL A 223 17.87 12.35 -7.10
N ASP A 224 17.59 13.02 -5.98
CA ASP A 224 16.22 13.37 -5.58
C ASP A 224 15.52 14.25 -6.62
N ARG A 225 16.23 15.28 -7.12
CA ARG A 225 15.71 16.18 -8.17
C ARG A 225 15.40 15.43 -9.46
N ALA A 226 16.31 14.56 -9.89
CA ALA A 226 16.14 13.74 -11.09
C ALA A 226 14.96 12.77 -10.94
N PHE A 227 14.86 12.11 -9.76
CA PHE A 227 13.74 11.20 -9.48
C PHE A 227 12.39 11.92 -9.50
N LYS A 228 12.25 13.02 -8.74
CA LYS A 228 10.99 13.79 -8.65
C LYS A 228 10.56 14.40 -9.98
N ALA A 229 11.52 14.91 -10.77
CA ALA A 229 11.22 15.54 -12.06
C ALA A 229 11.05 14.56 -13.21
N GLY A 230 11.60 13.37 -13.12
CA GLY A 230 11.60 12.34 -14.15
C GLY A 230 10.67 11.17 -13.84
N MET A 231 11.19 10.18 -13.12
CA MET A 231 10.46 8.94 -12.82
C MET A 231 9.21 9.19 -11.96
N GLY A 232 9.34 9.92 -10.86
CA GLY A 232 8.22 10.25 -9.97
C GLY A 232 7.11 11.00 -10.71
N PHE A 233 7.48 11.99 -11.53
CA PHE A 233 6.53 12.72 -12.38
C PHE A 233 5.78 11.78 -13.34
N ARG A 234 6.50 10.89 -14.02
CA ARG A 234 5.91 9.97 -15.00
C ARG A 234 5.05 8.89 -14.34
N TYR A 235 5.60 8.22 -13.33
CA TYR A 235 4.95 7.08 -12.69
C TYR A 235 3.80 7.45 -11.75
N ALA A 236 3.56 8.73 -11.52
CA ALA A 236 2.32 9.18 -10.90
C ALA A 236 1.08 8.96 -11.79
N THR A 237 1.26 8.81 -13.11
CA THR A 237 0.16 8.71 -14.08
C THR A 237 0.31 7.58 -15.08
N VAL A 238 1.51 7.05 -15.27
CA VAL A 238 1.81 5.98 -16.22
C VAL A 238 2.37 4.78 -15.45
N GLY A 239 1.72 3.62 -15.54
CA GLY A 239 2.20 2.39 -14.92
C GLY A 239 3.54 1.94 -15.51
N ILE A 240 4.32 1.16 -14.74
CA ILE A 240 5.64 0.69 -15.19
C ILE A 240 5.53 -0.17 -16.44
N PHE A 241 4.62 -1.13 -16.49
CA PHE A 241 4.41 -1.97 -17.66
C PHE A 241 3.83 -1.18 -18.85
N GLU A 242 2.96 -0.21 -18.58
CA GLU A 242 2.49 0.71 -19.62
C GLU A 242 3.64 1.50 -20.24
N PHE A 243 4.60 1.94 -19.41
CA PHE A 243 5.76 2.67 -19.90
C PHE A 243 6.74 1.78 -20.66
N ILE A 244 6.94 0.53 -20.23
CA ILE A 244 7.76 -0.45 -20.96
C ILE A 244 7.18 -0.66 -22.37
N ASP A 245 5.87 -0.87 -22.47
CA ASP A 245 5.20 -1.08 -23.76
C ASP A 245 5.25 0.19 -24.62
N TRP A 246 4.97 1.35 -24.03
CA TRP A 246 4.99 2.64 -24.76
C TRP A 246 6.37 2.97 -25.32
N GLY A 247 7.42 2.77 -24.55
CA GLY A 247 8.80 2.95 -25.00
C GLY A 247 9.30 1.86 -25.93
N GLY A 248 8.73 0.68 -25.81
CA GLY A 248 9.10 -0.55 -26.52
C GLY A 248 9.89 -1.52 -25.66
N VAL A 249 9.44 -2.77 -25.61
CA VAL A 249 10.09 -3.85 -24.86
C VAL A 249 11.54 -4.09 -25.35
N ASP A 250 11.80 -3.87 -26.65
CA ASP A 250 13.14 -3.94 -27.23
C ASP A 250 14.08 -2.84 -26.73
N ILE A 251 13.56 -1.66 -26.40
CA ILE A 251 14.36 -0.59 -25.81
C ILE A 251 14.78 -0.97 -24.38
N LEU A 252 13.85 -1.50 -23.57
CA LEU A 252 14.20 -2.03 -22.25
C LEU A 252 15.25 -3.13 -22.35
N HIS A 253 15.05 -4.09 -23.26
CA HIS A 253 15.99 -5.21 -23.46
C HIS A 253 17.41 -4.72 -23.78
N ARG A 254 17.55 -3.81 -24.76
CA ARG A 254 18.85 -3.26 -25.18
C ARG A 254 19.50 -2.44 -24.06
N ALA A 255 18.74 -1.56 -23.39
CA ALA A 255 19.25 -0.75 -22.29
C ALA A 255 19.74 -1.61 -21.12
N SER A 256 18.93 -2.61 -20.73
CA SER A 256 19.28 -3.55 -19.67
C SER A 256 20.53 -4.35 -20.00
N GLY A 257 20.63 -4.91 -21.21
CA GLY A 257 21.81 -5.66 -21.65
C GLY A 257 23.08 -4.80 -21.72
N PHE A 258 22.96 -3.55 -22.16
CA PHE A 258 24.06 -2.59 -22.18
C PHE A 258 24.53 -2.27 -20.75
N LEU A 259 23.63 -1.92 -19.84
CA LEU A 259 23.96 -1.59 -18.45
C LEU A 259 24.58 -2.77 -17.71
N ALA A 260 24.02 -3.98 -17.86
CA ALA A 260 24.60 -5.18 -17.27
C ALA A 260 26.06 -5.41 -17.68
N LYS A 261 26.36 -5.19 -18.97
CA LYS A 261 27.71 -5.32 -19.50
C LYS A 261 28.64 -4.17 -19.06
N ALA A 262 28.15 -2.94 -19.14
CA ALA A 262 28.95 -1.75 -18.84
C ALA A 262 29.32 -1.63 -17.36
N LEU A 263 28.41 -2.03 -16.47
CA LEU A 263 28.60 -1.97 -15.00
C LEU A 263 29.11 -3.31 -14.44
N GLY A 264 29.13 -4.38 -15.23
CA GLY A 264 29.54 -5.70 -14.76
C GLY A 264 28.60 -6.30 -13.71
N ASP A 265 27.31 -5.92 -13.73
CA ASP A 265 26.37 -6.26 -12.67
C ASP A 265 25.09 -6.90 -13.26
N ASP A 266 24.84 -8.14 -12.82
CA ASP A 266 23.73 -8.95 -13.28
C ASP A 266 22.34 -8.41 -12.86
N ARG A 267 22.28 -7.46 -11.90
CA ARG A 267 21.02 -6.82 -11.49
C ARG A 267 20.32 -6.07 -12.64
N PHE A 268 21.07 -5.69 -13.67
CA PHE A 268 20.56 -5.02 -14.87
C PHE A 268 20.18 -5.98 -16.01
N ARG A 269 20.47 -7.28 -15.91
CA ARG A 269 20.11 -8.22 -16.97
C ARG A 269 18.60 -8.19 -17.25
N PRO A 270 18.20 -8.27 -18.54
CA PRO A 270 16.79 -8.41 -18.87
C PRO A 270 16.16 -9.60 -18.16
N ALA A 271 14.95 -9.40 -17.61
CA ALA A 271 14.20 -10.50 -17.05
C ALA A 271 13.79 -11.47 -18.15
N ARG A 272 13.73 -12.79 -17.85
CA ARG A 272 13.35 -13.84 -18.79
C ARG A 272 12.08 -13.51 -19.60
N LEU A 273 11.06 -12.94 -18.95
CA LEU A 273 9.82 -12.55 -19.63
C LEU A 273 10.03 -11.47 -20.69
N VAL A 274 11.01 -10.57 -20.51
CA VAL A 274 11.39 -9.57 -21.53
C VAL A 274 11.98 -10.26 -22.75
N GLU A 275 12.88 -11.25 -22.57
CA GLU A 275 13.47 -12.03 -23.66
C GLU A 275 12.42 -12.85 -24.41
N GLU A 276 11.48 -13.47 -23.69
CA GLU A 276 10.35 -14.19 -24.29
C GLU A 276 9.48 -13.29 -25.16
N LYS A 277 9.25 -12.04 -24.75
CA LYS A 277 8.48 -11.06 -25.54
C LYS A 277 9.24 -10.62 -26.79
N ILE A 278 10.54 -10.42 -26.69
CA ILE A 278 11.40 -10.15 -27.86
C ILE A 278 11.28 -11.29 -28.87
N ALA A 279 11.43 -12.52 -28.41
CA ALA A 279 11.36 -13.70 -29.29
C ALA A 279 10.01 -13.86 -30.01
N ARG A 280 8.91 -13.38 -29.39
CA ARG A 280 7.57 -13.39 -29.98
C ARG A 280 7.23 -12.12 -30.76
N ASN A 281 8.15 -11.17 -30.90
CA ASN A 281 7.92 -9.85 -31.49
C ASN A 281 6.76 -9.07 -30.81
N GLU A 282 6.59 -9.25 -29.49
CA GLU A 282 5.61 -8.54 -28.67
C GLU A 282 6.26 -7.28 -28.06
N LEU A 283 6.42 -6.23 -28.87
CA LEU A 283 7.25 -5.06 -28.55
C LEU A 283 6.45 -3.84 -28.04
N GLY A 284 5.17 -4.00 -27.78
CA GLY A 284 4.27 -2.92 -27.35
C GLY A 284 3.37 -2.41 -28.48
N PRO A 285 2.89 -1.15 -28.42
CA PRO A 285 1.95 -0.57 -29.39
C PRO A 285 2.42 -0.66 -30.85
N LYS A 286 3.73 -0.58 -31.10
CA LYS A 286 4.29 -0.64 -32.48
C LYS A 286 4.09 -1.99 -33.16
N THR A 287 3.90 -3.06 -32.43
CA THR A 287 3.61 -4.40 -32.96
C THR A 287 2.20 -4.88 -32.61
N GLY A 288 1.36 -4.00 -32.01
CA GLY A 288 0.00 -4.32 -31.59
C GLY A 288 -0.12 -5.14 -30.29
N ARG A 289 0.99 -5.57 -29.72
CA ARG A 289 1.04 -6.34 -28.47
C ARG A 289 2.36 -6.14 -27.72
N GLY A 290 2.28 -6.06 -26.40
CA GLY A 290 3.40 -6.06 -25.48
C GLY A 290 3.03 -6.84 -24.22
N PHE A 291 3.15 -6.22 -23.05
CA PHE A 291 2.53 -6.72 -21.81
C PHE A 291 1.01 -6.61 -21.87
N PHE A 292 0.52 -5.62 -22.60
CA PHE A 292 -0.90 -5.40 -22.87
C PHE A 292 -1.22 -5.60 -24.36
N ASP A 293 -2.51 -5.59 -24.68
CA ASP A 293 -3.02 -5.72 -26.05
C ASP A 293 -3.36 -4.32 -26.63
N TYR A 294 -2.78 -4.00 -27.80
CA TYR A 294 -2.93 -2.72 -28.52
C TYR A 294 -3.49 -2.89 -29.94
N ALA A 295 -4.16 -4.01 -30.21
CA ALA A 295 -4.74 -4.26 -31.52
C ALA A 295 -5.83 -3.23 -31.88
N GLY A 296 -5.93 -2.90 -33.18
CA GLY A 296 -6.91 -1.92 -33.69
C GLY A 296 -6.67 -0.51 -33.14
N ASP A 297 -7.74 0.19 -32.79
CA ASP A 297 -7.71 1.58 -32.31
C ASP A 297 -7.13 1.74 -30.89
N ARG A 298 -6.83 0.63 -30.19
CA ARG A 298 -6.32 0.67 -28.82
C ARG A 298 -4.98 1.36 -28.70
N ARG A 299 -4.15 1.26 -29.74
CA ARG A 299 -2.85 1.95 -29.80
C ARG A 299 -3.00 3.45 -29.67
N GLU A 300 -3.75 4.07 -30.57
CA GLU A 300 -3.93 5.53 -30.62
C GLU A 300 -4.65 6.04 -29.37
N THR A 301 -5.67 5.30 -28.91
CA THR A 301 -6.39 5.60 -27.67
C THR A 301 -5.45 5.60 -26.47
N PHE A 302 -4.59 4.59 -26.34
CA PHE A 302 -3.60 4.47 -25.28
C PHE A 302 -2.58 5.62 -25.29
N GLU A 303 -1.91 5.83 -26.43
CA GLU A 303 -0.87 6.86 -26.57
C GLU A 303 -1.44 8.25 -26.27
N THR A 304 -2.62 8.56 -26.82
CA THR A 304 -3.30 9.83 -26.56
C THR A 304 -3.69 10.01 -25.09
N ALA A 305 -4.21 8.96 -24.43
CA ALA A 305 -4.56 9.00 -23.03
C ALA A 305 -3.33 9.28 -22.15
N LYS A 306 -2.21 8.58 -22.39
CA LYS A 306 -0.98 8.78 -21.60
C LYS A 306 -0.37 10.17 -21.77
N VAL A 307 -0.34 10.70 -22.98
CA VAL A 307 0.10 12.10 -23.22
C VAL A 307 -0.82 13.08 -22.49
N ARG A 308 -2.13 12.87 -22.54
CA ARG A 308 -3.11 13.74 -21.87
C ARG A 308 -2.95 13.71 -20.34
N ASP A 309 -2.70 12.54 -19.75
CA ASP A 309 -2.47 12.39 -18.32
C ASP A 309 -1.18 13.10 -17.87
N LEU A 310 -0.09 12.98 -18.64
CA LEU A 310 1.16 13.71 -18.40
C LEU A 310 0.98 15.24 -18.52
N LEU A 311 0.18 15.71 -19.50
CA LEU A 311 -0.13 17.14 -19.62
C LEU A 311 -0.94 17.67 -18.44
N ARG A 312 -1.89 16.90 -17.92
CA ARG A 312 -2.64 17.25 -16.70
C ARG A 312 -1.70 17.34 -15.49
N GLN A 313 -0.78 16.37 -15.36
CA GLN A 313 0.23 16.38 -14.30
C GLN A 313 1.17 17.59 -14.42
N LEU A 314 1.59 17.96 -15.64
CA LEU A 314 2.42 19.13 -15.87
C LEU A 314 1.67 20.43 -15.52
N LYS A 315 0.38 20.52 -15.85
CA LYS A 315 -0.46 21.66 -15.47
C LYS A 315 -0.50 21.82 -13.94
N ARG A 316 -0.84 20.76 -13.20
CA ARG A 316 -0.87 20.77 -11.71
C ARG A 316 0.46 21.24 -11.12
N ARG A 317 1.58 20.73 -11.63
CA ARG A 317 2.92 21.13 -11.17
C ARG A 317 3.18 22.62 -11.35
N ARG A 318 2.70 23.24 -12.44
CA ARG A 318 2.86 24.69 -12.71
C ARG A 318 1.97 25.56 -11.82
N GLU A 319 0.86 25.01 -11.33
CA GLU A 319 -0.06 25.71 -10.41
C GLU A 319 0.48 25.72 -8.97
N THR A 320 1.42 24.82 -8.63
CA THR A 320 2.02 24.69 -7.28
C THR A 320 3.46 25.25 -7.19
N THR A 321 4.02 25.73 -8.31
CA THR A 321 5.34 26.37 -8.38
C THR A 321 5.20 27.88 -8.55
#